data_59ee5ed5ae9e05b66df7c34dbbba8200
#
_entry.id   59ee5ed5ae9e05b66df7c34dbbba8200
#
_cell.length_a   1.000
_cell.length_b   1.000
_cell.length_c   1.000
_cell.angle_alpha   90.00
_cell.angle_beta   90.00
_cell.angle_gamma   90.00
#
_symmetry.space_group_name_H-M   'P 1'
#
loop_
_entity.id
_entity.type
_entity.pdbx_description
1 polymer ?
#
loop_
_entity_poly.entity_id
_entity_poly.type
_entity_poly.pdbx_seq_one_letter_code
_entity_poly.pdbx_strand_id
1 'polypeptide(L)'
;MRPASHLALPSSLCVALAIAAAALVFPALASAQQPATPVLLDAMTTELHRAFTSLGKTAAAGDDKQLPPYFLSYAVSEATYVGIRAQFGALADSASNHVRSADVQVRLGDPKLDNTHGTHRASAVNSMELPLTDDREALERTLWLATNAGYGTALDNYLRVKTEAQVRAKEEDSSPDFSQQTPQTYIGKPAPPVVVDKAVWERRVTDLSKVFRDYPDVYQNVVMLTVQNETDYFASSEGSQVVTPHLATRLVAFAVTRAEDGMDLFRAQTFEAETVDGLPKQADLEAAMRELGKSLEALRKAPVTEPFDGPAILSGRAAAVFFHEVLGHRLEGQRQRGDEEGQTFTKEVGKDVLPTFLSVADDPTRTTFGSTWLSGSYEYDDEGQKARKVDLIDDGVLKTFLMSRLPIANFAESNGHGRAQSGRVPTGRQGNLIVTSTKTEPESELRKQLIEEAKKQGKPFGLYFEDISSGFAVTTRSSPQAFQVIPLVVYRVYVDGRPDELVRGVSIVGTPLAALKRILATGDKSEVFNGECGAESGTIPVSAVAPAMLVSEMETQKQAQGTSRPPILPIPGAEK
;
A
#
# COMPACT_ATOMS: atom_id res chain seq x y z
N MET A 1 -53.52 16.04 -80.23
CA MET A 1 -54.76 16.80 -80.48
C MET A 1 -55.46 17.06 -79.16
N ARG A 2 -55.71 18.31 -78.83
CA ARG A 2 -56.55 18.81 -77.79
C ARG A 2 -58.04 18.45 -78.09
N PRO A 3 -59.07 18.70 -77.22
CA PRO A 3 -59.10 19.46 -75.97
C PRO A 3 -59.95 18.76 -74.88
N ALA A 4 -59.81 19.15 -73.61
CA ALA A 4 -60.53 20.16 -72.81
C ALA A 4 -62.01 19.91 -72.52
N SER A 5 -62.45 19.97 -71.32
CA SER A 5 -63.16 21.02 -70.66
C SER A 5 -63.93 20.56 -69.41
N HIS A 6 -63.76 21.30 -68.28
CA HIS A 6 -64.65 21.90 -67.32
C HIS A 6 -65.88 21.18 -66.76
N LEU A 7 -66.11 21.12 -65.45
CA LEU A 7 -66.85 22.10 -64.63
C LEU A 7 -67.24 21.52 -63.25
N ALA A 8 -66.91 22.29 -62.24
CA ALA A 8 -67.71 22.76 -61.12
C ALA A 8 -68.33 21.83 -60.06
N LEU A 9 -67.97 22.17 -58.81
CA LEU A 9 -68.52 21.94 -57.48
C LEU A 9 -70.07 22.06 -57.34
N PRO A 10 -70.71 21.47 -56.26
CA PRO A 10 -70.54 22.02 -54.91
C PRO A 10 -70.65 21.00 -53.75
N SER A 11 -70.01 21.39 -52.68
CA SER A 11 -70.25 21.24 -51.21
C SER A 11 -71.31 20.23 -50.71
N SER A 12 -70.84 19.37 -49.79
CA SER A 12 -71.59 19.01 -48.56
C SER A 12 -70.65 18.39 -47.51
N LEU A 13 -70.80 18.92 -46.32
CA LEU A 13 -70.16 18.53 -45.05
C LEU A 13 -70.37 17.04 -44.74
N CYS A 14 -69.28 16.34 -44.38
CA CYS A 14 -69.36 15.16 -43.51
C CYS A 14 -68.09 15.11 -42.62
N VAL A 15 -68.35 15.28 -41.34
CA VAL A 15 -67.40 15.15 -40.25
C VAL A 15 -66.99 13.67 -40.16
N ALA A 16 -65.69 13.34 -40.42
CA ALA A 16 -65.13 12.05 -40.13
C ALA A 16 -64.11 12.19 -39.02
N LEU A 17 -64.40 11.58 -37.87
CA LEU A 17 -63.50 11.42 -36.73
C LEU A 17 -62.25 10.61 -37.17
N ALA A 18 -61.09 11.26 -37.19
CA ALA A 18 -59.82 10.59 -37.32
C ALA A 18 -59.32 10.19 -35.92
N ILE A 19 -59.40 8.88 -35.59
CA ILE A 19 -58.75 8.30 -34.41
C ILE A 19 -57.24 8.24 -34.72
N ALA A 20 -56.46 9.14 -34.17
CA ALA A 20 -55.00 9.06 -34.19
C ALA A 20 -54.55 7.98 -33.17
N ALA A 21 -54.14 6.80 -33.66
CA ALA A 21 -53.44 5.82 -32.86
C ALA A 21 -52.01 6.37 -32.58
N ALA A 22 -51.82 6.96 -31.41
CA ALA A 22 -50.48 7.24 -30.88
C ALA A 22 -49.81 5.94 -30.48
N ALA A 23 -48.92 5.43 -31.33
CA ALA A 23 -48.01 4.32 -30.96
C ALA A 23 -47.07 4.87 -29.88
N LEU A 24 -47.33 4.51 -28.63
CA LEU A 24 -46.41 4.64 -27.51
C LEU A 24 -45.21 3.72 -27.78
N VAL A 25 -44.13 4.27 -28.34
CA VAL A 25 -42.81 3.65 -28.36
C VAL A 25 -42.30 3.73 -26.94
N PHE A 26 -42.48 2.66 -26.15
CA PHE A 26 -41.73 2.46 -24.93
C PHE A 26 -40.28 2.25 -25.34
N PRO A 27 -39.30 3.06 -24.85
CA PRO A 27 -37.92 2.69 -24.99
C PRO A 27 -37.75 1.36 -24.23
N ALA A 28 -37.40 0.29 -24.92
CA ALA A 28 -36.93 -0.93 -24.29
C ALA A 28 -35.76 -0.52 -23.40
N LEU A 29 -35.96 -0.54 -22.09
CA LEU A 29 -34.86 -0.52 -21.13
C LEU A 29 -33.98 -1.70 -21.52
N ALA A 30 -32.87 -1.40 -22.20
CA ALA A 30 -31.80 -2.35 -22.36
C ALA A 30 -31.40 -2.75 -20.93
N SER A 31 -31.85 -3.91 -20.47
CA SER A 31 -31.30 -4.52 -19.27
C SER A 31 -29.81 -4.66 -19.55
N ALA A 32 -28.99 -3.88 -18.84
CA ALA A 32 -27.57 -4.07 -18.84
C ALA A 32 -27.34 -5.54 -18.49
N GLN A 33 -26.89 -6.32 -19.46
CA GLN A 33 -26.54 -7.72 -19.27
C GLN A 33 -25.45 -7.72 -18.19
N GLN A 34 -25.73 -8.29 -17.04
CA GLN A 34 -24.68 -8.51 -16.03
C GLN A 34 -23.52 -9.23 -16.72
N PRO A 35 -22.27 -8.77 -16.50
CA PRO A 35 -21.13 -9.48 -17.05
C PRO A 35 -21.19 -10.95 -16.64
N ALA A 36 -20.88 -11.84 -17.56
CA ALA A 36 -20.84 -13.29 -17.27
C ALA A 36 -19.86 -13.53 -16.12
N THR A 37 -20.25 -14.35 -15.16
CA THR A 37 -19.39 -14.72 -14.03
C THR A 37 -18.11 -15.36 -14.57
N PRO A 38 -16.91 -14.90 -14.18
CA PRO A 38 -15.65 -15.52 -14.60
C PRO A 38 -15.62 -17.02 -14.23
N VAL A 39 -15.06 -17.85 -15.09
CA VAL A 39 -14.96 -19.32 -14.88
C VAL A 39 -14.27 -19.62 -13.55
N LEU A 40 -13.21 -18.87 -13.23
CA LEU A 40 -12.49 -19.03 -11.96
C LEU A 40 -13.39 -18.74 -10.75
N LEU A 41 -14.15 -17.65 -10.75
CA LEU A 41 -15.06 -17.32 -9.64
C LEU A 41 -16.16 -18.37 -9.50
N ASP A 42 -16.67 -18.91 -10.61
CA ASP A 42 -17.68 -19.97 -10.61
C ASP A 42 -17.12 -21.29 -10.02
N ALA A 43 -15.89 -21.68 -10.39
CA ALA A 43 -15.19 -22.82 -9.80
C ALA A 43 -14.93 -22.61 -8.30
N MET A 44 -14.47 -21.41 -7.90
CA MET A 44 -14.27 -21.06 -6.50
C MET A 44 -15.55 -21.19 -5.68
N THR A 45 -16.65 -20.61 -6.15
CA THR A 45 -17.93 -20.62 -5.42
C THR A 45 -18.54 -22.02 -5.36
N THR A 46 -18.39 -22.84 -6.40
CA THR A 46 -18.86 -24.23 -6.44
C THR A 46 -18.11 -25.08 -5.43
N GLU A 47 -16.77 -25.05 -5.46
CA GLU A 47 -15.96 -25.85 -4.53
C GLU A 47 -16.09 -25.35 -3.09
N LEU A 48 -16.14 -24.03 -2.86
CA LEU A 48 -16.38 -23.46 -1.55
C LEU A 48 -17.68 -23.95 -0.93
N HIS A 49 -18.79 -23.93 -1.71
CA HIS A 49 -20.08 -24.42 -1.24
C HIS A 49 -20.04 -25.93 -0.93
N ARG A 50 -19.43 -26.74 -1.82
CA ARG A 50 -19.26 -28.18 -1.62
C ARG A 50 -18.45 -28.46 -0.35
N ALA A 51 -17.30 -27.81 -0.17
CA ALA A 51 -16.41 -27.99 0.97
C ALA A 51 -17.09 -27.57 2.27
N PHE A 52 -17.63 -26.34 2.33
CA PHE A 52 -18.32 -25.82 3.51
C PHE A 52 -19.51 -26.66 3.97
N THR A 53 -20.24 -27.25 3.01
CA THR A 53 -21.39 -28.13 3.33
C THR A 53 -21.00 -29.55 3.68
N SER A 54 -19.77 -30.01 3.38
CA SER A 54 -19.35 -31.41 3.57
C SER A 54 -18.42 -31.60 4.76
N LEU A 55 -17.51 -30.60 5.02
CA LEU A 55 -16.53 -30.72 6.09
C LEU A 55 -17.18 -30.81 7.47
N GLY A 56 -16.74 -31.78 8.26
CA GLY A 56 -17.16 -31.97 9.65
C GLY A 56 -18.59 -32.57 9.84
N LYS A 57 -19.35 -32.85 8.76
CA LYS A 57 -20.73 -33.35 8.88
C LYS A 57 -20.86 -34.80 9.27
N THR A 58 -19.82 -35.60 9.10
CA THR A 58 -19.81 -37.04 9.44
C THR A 58 -19.43 -37.29 10.90
N ALA A 59 -19.08 -36.25 11.65
CA ALA A 59 -18.67 -36.35 13.05
C ALA A 59 -19.87 -36.66 13.96
N ALA A 60 -19.71 -37.59 14.91
CA ALA A 60 -20.62 -37.74 16.03
C ALA A 60 -20.56 -36.48 16.92
N ALA A 61 -21.66 -36.08 17.50
CA ALA A 61 -21.69 -34.93 18.41
C ALA A 61 -20.67 -35.10 19.54
N GLY A 62 -19.70 -34.19 19.62
CA GLY A 62 -18.60 -34.21 20.60
C GLY A 62 -17.30 -34.84 20.09
N ASP A 63 -17.19 -35.23 18.83
CA ASP A 63 -15.93 -35.68 18.22
C ASP A 63 -15.13 -34.45 17.73
N ASP A 64 -14.18 -34.00 18.54
CA ASP A 64 -13.28 -32.88 18.21
C ASP A 64 -12.35 -33.17 17.00
N LYS A 65 -12.38 -34.37 16.45
CA LYS A 65 -11.54 -34.77 15.29
C LYS A 65 -12.15 -34.38 13.94
N GLN A 66 -13.41 -33.96 13.90
CA GLN A 66 -14.10 -33.56 12.66
C GLN A 66 -15.10 -32.43 12.95
N LEU A 67 -14.60 -31.23 13.18
CA LEU A 67 -15.44 -30.06 13.44
C LEU A 67 -15.88 -29.38 12.13
N PRO A 68 -17.14 -28.96 11.98
CA PRO A 68 -17.54 -28.16 10.84
C PRO A 68 -16.90 -26.77 10.91
N PRO A 69 -16.41 -26.23 9.78
CA PRO A 69 -15.96 -24.85 9.74
C PRO A 69 -17.16 -23.91 9.93
N TYR A 70 -16.97 -22.85 10.70
CA TYR A 70 -17.94 -21.77 10.79
C TYR A 70 -17.70 -20.70 9.72
N PHE A 71 -16.48 -20.65 9.14
CA PHE A 71 -16.11 -19.77 8.05
C PHE A 71 -15.11 -20.46 7.11
N LEU A 72 -15.28 -20.23 5.81
CA LEU A 72 -14.38 -20.64 4.75
C LEU A 72 -14.32 -19.52 3.71
N SER A 73 -13.12 -19.19 3.24
CA SER A 73 -12.95 -18.27 2.11
C SER A 73 -11.83 -18.73 1.18
N TYR A 74 -11.95 -18.31 -0.07
CA TYR A 74 -10.92 -18.38 -1.10
C TYR A 74 -10.59 -16.96 -1.55
N ALA A 75 -9.31 -16.59 -1.50
CA ALA A 75 -8.77 -15.43 -2.16
C ALA A 75 -7.82 -15.91 -3.26
N VAL A 76 -8.04 -15.50 -4.49
CA VAL A 76 -7.18 -15.89 -5.63
C VAL A 76 -6.65 -14.64 -6.28
N SER A 77 -5.32 -14.55 -6.41
CA SER A 77 -4.65 -13.53 -7.21
C SER A 77 -4.17 -14.15 -8.52
N GLU A 78 -4.53 -13.53 -9.61
CA GLU A 78 -4.05 -13.83 -10.95
C GLU A 78 -3.31 -12.64 -11.51
N ALA A 79 -1.99 -12.76 -11.71
CA ALA A 79 -1.15 -11.65 -12.11
C ALA A 79 -0.26 -11.97 -13.31
N THR A 80 -0.18 -11.02 -14.23
CA THR A 80 0.78 -11.00 -15.32
C THR A 80 1.78 -9.87 -15.09
N TYR A 81 3.05 -10.21 -15.11
CA TYR A 81 4.16 -9.28 -14.90
C TYR A 81 5.02 -9.18 -16.14
N VAL A 82 5.44 -7.95 -16.47
CA VAL A 82 6.54 -7.68 -17.40
C VAL A 82 7.62 -6.95 -16.61
N GLY A 83 8.79 -7.60 -16.47
CA GLY A 83 9.95 -7.04 -15.80
C GLY A 83 11.09 -6.78 -16.80
N ILE A 84 11.67 -5.58 -16.79
CA ILE A 84 12.81 -5.21 -17.61
C ILE A 84 13.83 -4.51 -16.72
N ARG A 85 15.07 -4.99 -16.70
CA ARG A 85 16.13 -4.46 -15.86
C ARG A 85 17.40 -4.22 -16.67
N ALA A 86 18.04 -3.07 -16.44
CA ALA A 86 19.31 -2.71 -17.06
C ALA A 86 20.29 -2.11 -16.05
N GLN A 87 21.58 -2.23 -16.37
CA GLN A 87 22.70 -1.72 -15.58
C GLN A 87 23.75 -1.12 -16.51
N PHE A 88 24.23 0.07 -16.22
CA PHE A 88 25.29 0.74 -16.98
C PHE A 88 25.12 0.66 -18.50
N GLY A 89 23.89 0.81 -19.03
CA GLY A 89 23.62 0.76 -20.46
C GLY A 89 23.64 -0.64 -21.06
N ALA A 90 23.47 -1.68 -20.27
CA ALA A 90 23.31 -3.06 -20.72
C ALA A 90 22.04 -3.66 -20.13
N LEU A 91 21.27 -4.35 -20.98
CA LEU A 91 20.12 -5.13 -20.53
C LEU A 91 20.60 -6.27 -19.64
N ALA A 92 20.04 -6.35 -18.43
CA ALA A 92 20.39 -7.38 -17.45
C ALA A 92 19.33 -8.48 -17.38
N ASP A 93 18.05 -8.13 -17.57
CA ASP A 93 16.93 -9.07 -17.55
C ASP A 93 15.73 -8.50 -18.30
N SER A 94 14.94 -9.37 -18.95
CA SER A 94 13.68 -9.04 -19.58
C SER A 94 12.78 -10.28 -19.61
N ALA A 95 11.81 -10.32 -18.70
CA ALA A 95 10.94 -11.47 -18.51
C ALA A 95 9.46 -11.08 -18.53
N SER A 96 8.62 -12.05 -18.83
CA SER A 96 7.17 -11.96 -18.61
C SER A 96 6.73 -13.22 -17.89
N ASN A 97 5.97 -13.05 -16.83
CA ASN A 97 5.47 -14.15 -16.00
C ASN A 97 3.95 -14.03 -15.87
N HIS A 98 3.28 -15.17 -15.82
CA HIS A 98 1.88 -15.30 -15.47
C HIS A 98 1.79 -16.25 -14.29
N VAL A 99 1.15 -15.82 -13.21
CA VAL A 99 1.01 -16.60 -11.98
C VAL A 99 -0.44 -16.55 -11.53
N ARG A 100 -0.90 -17.62 -10.93
CA ARG A 100 -2.22 -17.70 -10.30
C ARG A 100 -2.06 -18.48 -8.99
N SER A 101 -2.40 -17.86 -7.87
CA SER A 101 -2.29 -18.46 -6.54
C SER A 101 -3.60 -18.32 -5.78
N ALA A 102 -3.94 -19.32 -4.97
CA ALA A 102 -5.09 -19.31 -4.10
C ALA A 102 -4.67 -19.39 -2.64
N ASP A 103 -5.30 -18.56 -1.82
CA ASP A 103 -5.23 -18.57 -0.38
C ASP A 103 -6.55 -19.10 0.17
N VAL A 104 -6.48 -20.21 0.87
CA VAL A 104 -7.64 -20.84 1.50
C VAL A 104 -7.60 -20.57 2.99
N GLN A 105 -8.63 -19.91 3.51
CA GLN A 105 -8.80 -19.69 4.94
C GLN A 105 -9.92 -20.59 5.48
N VAL A 106 -9.60 -21.43 6.48
CA VAL A 106 -10.55 -22.26 7.21
C VAL A 106 -10.57 -21.83 8.67
N ARG A 107 -11.77 -21.58 9.21
CA ARG A 107 -11.95 -21.25 10.62
C ARG A 107 -12.83 -22.27 11.32
N LEU A 108 -12.29 -22.85 12.41
CA LEU A 108 -12.93 -23.87 13.24
C LEU A 108 -13.10 -23.33 14.66
N GLY A 109 -14.14 -23.76 15.33
CA GLY A 109 -14.57 -23.26 16.63
C GLY A 109 -15.76 -22.32 16.48
N ASP A 110 -15.63 -21.12 17.00
CA ASP A 110 -16.60 -20.04 16.85
C ASP A 110 -15.87 -18.66 16.76
N PRO A 111 -16.58 -17.58 16.39
CA PRO A 111 -15.94 -16.28 16.26
C PRO A 111 -15.24 -15.76 17.52
N LYS A 112 -15.59 -16.24 18.71
CA LYS A 112 -14.97 -15.81 19.98
C LYS A 112 -13.64 -16.51 20.26
N LEU A 113 -13.55 -17.79 19.85
CA LEU A 113 -12.36 -18.60 20.06
C LEU A 113 -12.23 -19.59 18.90
N ASP A 114 -11.31 -19.31 18.00
CA ASP A 114 -11.08 -20.15 16.83
C ASP A 114 -9.62 -20.63 16.72
N ASN A 115 -9.32 -21.35 15.64
CA ASN A 115 -7.97 -21.89 15.38
C ASN A 115 -6.89 -20.83 15.16
N THR A 116 -7.25 -19.54 15.06
CA THR A 116 -6.30 -18.44 14.85
C THR A 116 -6.00 -17.66 16.11
N HIS A 117 -6.54 -18.08 17.24
CA HIS A 117 -6.41 -17.36 18.52
C HIS A 117 -4.96 -17.18 18.95
N GLY A 118 -4.63 -15.99 19.49
CA GLY A 118 -3.33 -15.69 20.02
C GLY A 118 -2.22 -15.71 18.96
N THR A 119 -1.18 -16.50 19.16
CA THR A 119 0.00 -16.62 18.27
C THR A 119 -0.25 -17.51 17.05
N HIS A 120 -1.44 -18.13 16.93
CA HIS A 120 -1.75 -19.07 15.85
C HIS A 120 -2.27 -18.41 14.56
N ARG A 121 -2.37 -17.08 14.50
CA ARG A 121 -2.92 -16.34 13.35
C ARG A 121 -2.29 -16.70 12.02
N ALA A 122 -0.98 -16.80 11.95
CA ALA A 122 -0.25 -17.09 10.72
C ALA A 122 -0.65 -18.43 10.06
N SER A 123 -1.27 -19.34 10.80
CA SER A 123 -1.73 -20.64 10.33
C SER A 123 -3.13 -20.61 9.69
N ALA A 124 -3.79 -19.45 9.64
CA ALA A 124 -5.14 -19.35 9.10
C ALA A 124 -5.21 -19.55 7.59
N VAL A 125 -4.13 -19.26 6.87
CA VAL A 125 -4.09 -19.29 5.40
C VAL A 125 -3.21 -20.44 4.91
N ASN A 126 -3.74 -21.21 3.96
CA ASN A 126 -3.01 -22.23 3.21
C ASN A 126 -2.98 -21.84 1.74
N SER A 127 -1.80 -21.64 1.19
CA SER A 127 -1.60 -21.16 -0.18
C SER A 127 -1.23 -22.27 -1.13
N MET A 128 -1.71 -22.19 -2.37
CA MET A 128 -1.42 -23.13 -3.45
C MET A 128 -1.45 -22.43 -4.81
N GLU A 129 -0.53 -22.81 -5.70
CA GLU A 129 -0.60 -22.39 -7.10
C GLU A 129 -1.78 -23.06 -7.81
N LEU A 130 -2.50 -22.30 -8.63
CA LEU A 130 -3.60 -22.78 -9.43
C LEU A 130 -3.19 -22.93 -10.91
N PRO A 131 -3.89 -23.82 -11.68
CA PRO A 131 -3.78 -23.88 -13.13
C PRO A 131 -4.00 -22.51 -13.78
N LEU A 132 -3.18 -22.16 -14.76
CA LEU A 132 -3.29 -20.91 -15.52
C LEU A 132 -4.41 -20.94 -16.58
N THR A 133 -4.90 -22.11 -16.94
CA THR A 133 -6.02 -22.26 -17.85
C THR A 133 -7.33 -22.36 -17.08
N ASP A 134 -8.39 -21.80 -17.65
CA ASP A 134 -9.74 -21.83 -17.06
C ASP A 134 -10.43 -23.21 -17.28
N ASP A 135 -9.72 -24.28 -16.93
CA ASP A 135 -10.28 -25.61 -16.83
C ASP A 135 -10.96 -25.77 -15.47
N ARG A 136 -12.28 -25.76 -15.48
CA ARG A 136 -13.10 -25.79 -14.27
C ARG A 136 -12.79 -26.98 -13.37
N GLU A 137 -12.67 -28.19 -13.94
CA GLU A 137 -12.40 -29.39 -13.16
C GLU A 137 -11.02 -29.35 -12.51
N ALA A 138 -10.01 -28.88 -13.22
CA ALA A 138 -8.67 -28.72 -12.68
C ALA A 138 -8.63 -27.68 -11.55
N LEU A 139 -9.32 -26.54 -11.72
CA LEU A 139 -9.44 -25.50 -10.69
C LEU A 139 -10.14 -26.03 -9.43
N GLU A 140 -11.31 -26.67 -9.58
CA GLU A 140 -12.06 -27.26 -8.46
C GLU A 140 -11.25 -28.33 -7.72
N ARG A 141 -10.52 -29.19 -8.44
CA ARG A 141 -9.65 -30.22 -7.82
C ARG A 141 -8.48 -29.62 -7.04
N THR A 142 -7.86 -28.57 -7.57
CA THR A 142 -6.74 -27.90 -6.88
C THR A 142 -7.24 -27.17 -5.63
N LEU A 143 -8.36 -26.47 -5.72
CA LEU A 143 -9.00 -25.82 -4.56
C LEU A 143 -9.44 -26.83 -3.50
N TRP A 144 -9.98 -27.99 -3.91
CA TRP A 144 -10.30 -29.08 -3.00
C TRP A 144 -9.07 -29.55 -2.21
N LEU A 145 -7.94 -29.76 -2.89
CA LEU A 145 -6.70 -30.21 -2.23
C LEU A 145 -6.21 -29.16 -1.23
N ALA A 146 -6.20 -27.87 -1.64
CA ALA A 146 -5.83 -26.76 -0.77
C ALA A 146 -6.75 -26.64 0.45
N THR A 147 -8.04 -26.82 0.25
CA THR A 147 -9.04 -26.79 1.33
C THR A 147 -8.85 -27.94 2.31
N ASN A 148 -8.57 -29.16 1.82
CA ASN A 148 -8.31 -30.29 2.68
C ASN A 148 -7.04 -30.08 3.54
N ALA A 149 -5.98 -29.53 2.94
CA ALA A 149 -4.75 -29.19 3.68
C ALA A 149 -5.00 -28.08 4.71
N GLY A 150 -5.70 -27.01 4.32
CA GLY A 150 -6.08 -25.91 5.22
C GLY A 150 -6.98 -26.38 6.38
N TYR A 151 -7.92 -27.26 6.12
CA TYR A 151 -8.75 -27.85 7.17
C TYR A 151 -7.94 -28.67 8.18
N GLY A 152 -7.00 -29.50 7.72
CA GLY A 152 -6.10 -30.24 8.60
C GLY A 152 -5.29 -29.32 9.52
N THR A 153 -4.70 -28.28 8.95
CA THR A 153 -3.95 -27.27 9.70
C THR A 153 -4.84 -26.53 10.71
N ALA A 154 -6.03 -26.13 10.31
CA ALA A 154 -6.98 -25.46 11.19
C ALA A 154 -7.42 -26.34 12.36
N LEU A 155 -7.66 -27.63 12.13
CA LEU A 155 -8.05 -28.58 13.17
C LEU A 155 -6.93 -28.79 14.20
N ASP A 156 -5.69 -29.01 13.76
CA ASP A 156 -4.54 -29.17 14.64
C ASP A 156 -4.33 -27.91 15.51
N ASN A 157 -4.47 -26.73 14.93
CA ASN A 157 -4.34 -25.48 15.67
C ASN A 157 -5.49 -25.25 16.64
N TYR A 158 -6.73 -25.55 16.25
CA TYR A 158 -7.87 -25.41 17.16
C TYR A 158 -7.72 -26.30 18.40
N LEU A 159 -7.25 -27.52 18.25
CA LEU A 159 -6.99 -28.42 19.38
C LEU A 159 -5.91 -27.85 20.33
N ARG A 160 -4.88 -27.21 19.78
CA ARG A 160 -3.85 -26.50 20.59
C ARG A 160 -4.45 -25.30 21.31
N VAL A 161 -5.19 -24.44 20.59
CA VAL A 161 -5.89 -23.28 21.16
C VAL A 161 -6.80 -23.70 22.32
N LYS A 162 -7.60 -24.75 22.15
CA LYS A 162 -8.45 -25.28 23.24
C LYS A 162 -7.63 -25.68 24.47
N THR A 163 -6.50 -26.34 24.27
CA THR A 163 -5.62 -26.75 25.37
C THR A 163 -4.98 -25.55 26.06
N GLU A 164 -4.50 -24.59 25.30
CA GLU A 164 -3.89 -23.36 25.81
C GLU A 164 -4.87 -22.49 26.56
N ALA A 165 -6.11 -22.34 26.06
CA ALA A 165 -7.17 -21.56 26.70
C ALA A 165 -7.56 -22.09 28.10
N GLN A 166 -7.31 -23.38 28.38
CA GLN A 166 -7.57 -23.97 29.70
C GLN A 166 -6.51 -23.60 30.76
N VAL A 167 -5.30 -23.22 30.33
CA VAL A 167 -4.13 -22.99 31.22
C VAL A 167 -3.65 -21.54 31.23
N ARG A 168 -4.06 -20.73 30.25
CA ARG A 168 -3.67 -19.32 30.16
C ARG A 168 -4.42 -18.45 31.19
N ALA A 169 -3.70 -17.42 31.67
CA ALA A 169 -4.32 -16.32 32.40
C ALA A 169 -5.29 -15.56 31.47
N LYS A 170 -6.26 -14.87 32.04
CA LYS A 170 -7.22 -14.06 31.30
C LYS A 170 -6.48 -12.99 30.49
N GLU A 171 -6.76 -12.92 29.19
CA GLU A 171 -6.19 -11.91 28.31
C GLU A 171 -6.69 -10.50 28.65
N GLU A 172 -5.86 -9.48 28.36
CA GLU A 172 -6.25 -8.08 28.54
C GLU A 172 -7.37 -7.68 27.57
N ASP A 173 -7.33 -8.18 26.32
CA ASP A 173 -8.34 -7.99 25.28
C ASP A 173 -9.10 -9.30 25.04
N SER A 174 -10.36 -9.34 25.41
CA SER A 174 -11.26 -10.47 25.21
C SER A 174 -12.14 -10.35 23.97
N SER A 175 -11.76 -9.53 23.02
CA SER A 175 -12.47 -9.39 21.73
C SER A 175 -12.49 -10.71 20.98
N PRO A 176 -13.51 -10.97 20.15
CA PRO A 176 -13.57 -12.16 19.29
C PRO A 176 -12.36 -12.27 18.37
N ASP A 177 -12.05 -13.47 17.88
CA ASP A 177 -10.96 -13.70 16.92
C ASP A 177 -11.35 -13.31 15.50
N PHE A 178 -12.64 -13.18 15.22
CA PHE A 178 -13.15 -12.84 13.91
C PHE A 178 -14.49 -12.09 13.96
N SER A 179 -14.66 -11.13 13.06
CA SER A 179 -15.92 -10.42 12.86
C SER A 179 -16.68 -10.97 11.65
N GLN A 180 -17.96 -11.25 11.84
CA GLN A 180 -18.87 -11.55 10.74
C GLN A 180 -19.21 -10.27 9.99
N GLN A 181 -19.30 -10.34 8.67
CA GLN A 181 -19.55 -9.17 7.82
C GLN A 181 -20.71 -9.42 6.86
N THR A 182 -21.36 -8.35 6.45
CA THR A 182 -22.37 -8.42 5.40
C THR A 182 -21.71 -8.84 4.07
N PRO A 183 -22.26 -9.85 3.36
CA PRO A 183 -21.73 -10.27 2.09
C PRO A 183 -21.63 -9.13 1.07
N GLN A 184 -20.56 -9.13 0.30
CA GLN A 184 -20.34 -8.18 -0.79
C GLN A 184 -20.39 -8.89 -2.13
N THR A 185 -21.02 -8.25 -3.12
CA THR A 185 -21.02 -8.72 -4.50
C THR A 185 -20.52 -7.61 -5.40
N TYR A 186 -19.39 -7.84 -6.05
CA TYR A 186 -18.79 -6.90 -6.97
C TYR A 186 -17.99 -7.65 -8.04
N ILE A 187 -18.28 -7.38 -9.31
CA ILE A 187 -17.53 -7.87 -10.45
C ILE A 187 -16.99 -6.67 -11.19
N GLY A 188 -15.73 -6.33 -10.93
CA GLY A 188 -15.03 -5.26 -11.61
C GLY A 188 -14.93 -5.52 -13.11
N LYS A 189 -14.88 -4.44 -13.89
CA LYS A 189 -14.64 -4.56 -15.32
C LYS A 189 -13.22 -5.07 -15.53
N PRO A 190 -13.02 -6.17 -16.28
CA PRO A 190 -11.67 -6.70 -16.53
C PRO A 190 -10.73 -5.60 -17.02
N ALA A 191 -9.53 -5.54 -16.44
CA ALA A 191 -8.50 -4.65 -16.94
C ALA A 191 -8.12 -5.05 -18.37
N PRO A 192 -7.80 -4.09 -19.25
CA PRO A 192 -7.30 -4.42 -20.57
C PRO A 192 -6.00 -5.21 -20.44
N PRO A 193 -5.71 -6.13 -21.39
CA PRO A 193 -4.42 -6.81 -21.39
C PRO A 193 -3.27 -5.81 -21.37
N VAL A 194 -2.23 -6.09 -20.58
CA VAL A 194 -1.02 -5.27 -20.58
C VAL A 194 -0.32 -5.42 -21.91
N VAL A 195 -0.34 -4.35 -22.69
CA VAL A 195 0.41 -4.27 -23.94
C VAL A 195 1.66 -3.43 -23.69
N VAL A 196 2.78 -4.13 -23.45
CA VAL A 196 4.10 -3.48 -23.35
C VAL A 196 4.90 -3.81 -24.60
N ASP A 197 5.28 -2.79 -25.36
CA ASP A 197 6.31 -2.98 -26.41
C ASP A 197 7.66 -3.19 -25.71
N LYS A 198 7.97 -4.46 -25.44
CA LYS A 198 9.20 -4.86 -24.73
C LYS A 198 10.44 -4.29 -25.42
N ALA A 199 10.52 -4.32 -26.74
CA ALA A 199 11.71 -3.85 -27.45
C ALA A 199 11.91 -2.33 -27.31
N VAL A 200 10.83 -1.56 -27.23
CA VAL A 200 10.90 -0.11 -26.95
C VAL A 200 11.35 0.11 -25.50
N TRP A 201 10.77 -0.59 -24.54
CA TRP A 201 11.09 -0.41 -23.12
C TRP A 201 12.47 -0.97 -22.74
N GLU A 202 12.92 -2.05 -23.34
CA GLU A 202 14.29 -2.54 -23.20
C GLU A 202 15.32 -1.48 -23.61
N ARG A 203 15.10 -0.80 -24.73
CA ARG A 203 15.95 0.34 -25.14
C ARG A 203 15.86 1.49 -24.15
N ARG A 204 14.63 1.92 -23.77
CA ARG A 204 14.43 3.03 -22.83
C ARG A 204 15.13 2.80 -21.49
N VAL A 205 14.92 1.64 -20.87
CA VAL A 205 15.52 1.27 -19.58
C VAL A 205 17.05 1.16 -19.70
N THR A 206 17.54 0.62 -20.81
CA THR A 206 18.99 0.55 -21.12
C THR A 206 19.60 1.95 -21.22
N ASP A 207 18.97 2.86 -21.97
CA ASP A 207 19.45 4.23 -22.15
C ASP A 207 19.43 5.01 -20.82
N LEU A 208 18.40 4.85 -20.00
CA LEU A 208 18.33 5.42 -18.65
C LEU A 208 19.49 4.94 -17.76
N SER A 209 19.76 3.64 -17.75
CA SER A 209 20.86 3.07 -16.97
C SER A 209 22.24 3.50 -17.44
N LYS A 210 22.37 3.81 -18.75
CA LYS A 210 23.61 4.28 -19.38
C LYS A 210 24.06 5.64 -18.83
N VAL A 211 23.12 6.49 -18.39
CA VAL A 211 23.41 7.81 -17.82
C VAL A 211 24.43 7.72 -16.68
N PHE A 212 24.39 6.65 -15.89
CA PHE A 212 25.31 6.48 -14.76
C PHE A 212 26.77 6.20 -15.15
N ARG A 213 27.08 5.97 -16.43
CA ARG A 213 28.47 5.91 -16.93
C ARG A 213 29.19 7.26 -16.85
N ASP A 214 28.42 8.37 -16.83
CA ASP A 214 28.95 9.72 -16.70
C ASP A 214 29.41 10.02 -15.26
N TYR A 215 29.14 9.12 -14.30
CA TYR A 215 29.43 9.27 -12.88
C TYR A 215 30.37 8.14 -12.42
N PRO A 216 31.71 8.35 -12.51
CA PRO A 216 32.70 7.30 -12.24
C PRO A 216 32.69 6.78 -10.81
N ASP A 217 32.17 7.55 -9.87
CA ASP A 217 32.04 7.15 -8.47
C ASP A 217 30.76 6.36 -8.17
N VAL A 218 29.88 6.15 -9.15
CA VAL A 218 28.74 5.25 -9.04
C VAL A 218 29.21 3.83 -9.34
N TYR A 219 29.25 2.97 -8.34
CA TYR A 219 29.78 1.61 -8.45
C TYR A 219 28.74 0.57 -8.81
N GLN A 220 27.48 0.88 -8.56
CA GLN A 220 26.35 0.05 -8.92
C GLN A 220 25.15 0.90 -9.29
N ASN A 221 24.43 0.49 -10.33
CA ASN A 221 23.10 1.03 -10.62
C ASN A 221 22.19 -0.07 -11.13
N VAL A 222 20.90 0.17 -10.98
CA VAL A 222 19.82 -0.62 -11.58
C VAL A 222 18.74 0.35 -12.02
N VAL A 223 18.29 0.23 -13.26
CA VAL A 223 17.01 0.80 -13.69
C VAL A 223 16.10 -0.35 -14.04
N MET A 224 14.93 -0.39 -13.44
CA MET A 224 13.98 -1.48 -13.56
C MET A 224 12.58 -0.94 -13.85
N LEU A 225 11.95 -1.47 -14.88
CA LEU A 225 10.53 -1.31 -15.14
C LEU A 225 9.80 -2.59 -14.72
N THR A 226 8.73 -2.44 -13.98
CA THR A 226 7.76 -3.50 -13.70
C THR A 226 6.39 -3.02 -14.15
N VAL A 227 5.71 -3.83 -14.94
CA VAL A 227 4.31 -3.60 -15.34
C VAL A 227 3.51 -4.81 -14.89
N GLN A 228 2.47 -4.56 -14.12
CA GLN A 228 1.62 -5.58 -13.52
C GLN A 228 0.18 -5.38 -13.95
N ASN A 229 -0.46 -6.47 -14.35
CA ASN A 229 -1.90 -6.59 -14.44
C ASN A 229 -2.31 -7.73 -13.51
N GLU A 230 -3.07 -7.40 -12.48
CA GLU A 230 -3.53 -8.34 -11.47
C GLU A 230 -5.04 -8.30 -11.39
N THR A 231 -5.65 -9.44 -11.18
CA THR A 231 -7.07 -9.54 -10.85
C THR A 231 -7.20 -10.40 -9.60
N ASP A 232 -7.80 -9.82 -8.58
CA ASP A 232 -8.08 -10.50 -7.33
C ASP A 232 -9.52 -10.98 -7.30
N TYR A 233 -9.69 -12.22 -6.87
CA TYR A 233 -10.97 -12.89 -6.71
C TYR A 233 -11.14 -13.26 -5.25
N PHE A 234 -12.28 -12.94 -4.67
CA PHE A 234 -12.61 -13.33 -3.31
C PHE A 234 -14.00 -13.98 -3.26
N ALA A 235 -14.09 -15.14 -2.59
CA ALA A 235 -15.36 -15.81 -2.31
C ALA A 235 -15.37 -16.31 -0.86
N SER A 236 -16.51 -16.18 -0.17
CA SER A 236 -16.63 -16.64 1.22
C SER A 236 -17.92 -17.41 1.49
N SER A 237 -17.90 -18.22 2.54
CA SER A 237 -19.08 -18.96 3.02
C SER A 237 -20.20 -18.06 3.54
N GLU A 238 -19.94 -16.79 3.79
CA GLU A 238 -20.95 -15.77 4.10
C GLU A 238 -21.70 -15.32 2.85
N GLY A 239 -21.18 -15.60 1.64
CA GLY A 239 -21.80 -15.27 0.35
C GLY A 239 -21.13 -14.11 -0.39
N SER A 240 -19.99 -13.61 0.06
CA SER A 240 -19.24 -12.60 -0.70
C SER A 240 -18.68 -13.18 -1.99
N GLN A 241 -18.74 -12.38 -3.07
CA GLN A 241 -18.17 -12.65 -4.39
C GLN A 241 -17.62 -11.35 -4.94
N VAL A 242 -16.31 -11.18 -4.90
CA VAL A 242 -15.64 -9.92 -5.27
C VAL A 242 -14.58 -10.22 -6.31
N VAL A 243 -14.52 -9.41 -7.38
CA VAL A 243 -13.47 -9.45 -8.40
C VAL A 243 -12.99 -8.03 -8.62
N THR A 244 -11.71 -7.78 -8.36
CA THR A 244 -11.09 -6.45 -8.48
C THR A 244 -9.86 -6.51 -9.38
N PRO A 245 -9.89 -5.87 -10.56
CA PRO A 245 -8.71 -5.75 -11.41
C PRO A 245 -7.84 -4.57 -10.98
N HIS A 246 -6.53 -4.76 -11.01
CA HIS A 246 -5.53 -3.75 -10.72
C HIS A 246 -4.49 -3.65 -11.83
N LEU A 247 -4.13 -2.43 -12.20
CA LEU A 247 -3.01 -2.14 -13.07
C LEU A 247 -1.98 -1.32 -12.30
N ALA A 248 -0.72 -1.68 -12.41
CA ALA A 248 0.36 -0.91 -11.83
C ALA A 248 1.59 -0.92 -12.73
N THR A 249 2.18 0.23 -12.90
CA THR A 249 3.45 0.41 -13.60
C THR A 249 4.41 1.14 -12.70
N ARG A 250 5.59 0.56 -12.50
CA ARG A 250 6.63 1.12 -11.65
C ARG A 250 7.96 1.13 -12.38
N LEU A 251 8.60 2.28 -12.46
CA LEU A 251 9.98 2.44 -12.91
C LEU A 251 10.82 2.92 -11.74
N VAL A 252 11.78 2.10 -11.35
CA VAL A 252 12.71 2.37 -10.24
C VAL A 252 14.11 2.55 -10.79
N ALA A 253 14.77 3.64 -10.41
CA ALA A 253 16.19 3.81 -10.57
C ALA A 253 16.87 3.80 -9.21
N PHE A 254 17.92 3.02 -9.08
CA PHE A 254 18.72 2.89 -7.87
C PHE A 254 20.20 2.98 -8.23
N ALA A 255 20.96 3.77 -7.49
CA ALA A 255 22.38 3.91 -7.68
C ALA A 255 23.12 3.99 -6.34
N VAL A 256 24.32 3.43 -6.29
CA VAL A 256 25.13 3.26 -5.08
C VAL A 256 26.55 3.76 -5.31
N THR A 257 27.08 4.45 -4.30
CA THR A 257 28.48 4.80 -4.18
C THR A 257 28.98 4.49 -2.76
N ARG A 258 30.25 4.72 -2.52
CA ARG A 258 30.86 4.59 -1.19
C ARG A 258 31.77 5.78 -0.93
N ALA A 259 31.62 6.39 0.23
CA ALA A 259 32.49 7.47 0.66
C ALA A 259 33.86 6.94 1.10
N GLU A 260 34.88 7.82 1.16
CA GLU A 260 36.26 7.48 1.53
C GLU A 260 36.38 6.85 2.94
N ASP A 261 35.46 7.22 3.85
CA ASP A 261 35.39 6.67 5.20
C ASP A 261 34.72 5.30 5.28
N GLY A 262 34.25 4.75 4.14
CA GLY A 262 33.62 3.43 4.05
C GLY A 262 32.10 3.44 4.16
N MET A 263 31.45 4.61 4.27
CA MET A 263 30.01 4.70 4.32
C MET A 263 29.41 4.40 2.95
N ASP A 264 28.50 3.43 2.88
CA ASP A 264 27.68 3.18 1.70
C ASP A 264 26.62 4.28 1.55
N LEU A 265 26.52 4.81 0.35
CA LEU A 265 25.59 5.88 0.00
C LEU A 265 24.76 5.41 -1.19
N PHE A 266 23.47 5.65 -1.14
CA PHE A 266 22.57 5.30 -2.23
C PHE A 266 21.55 6.40 -2.48
N ARG A 267 21.03 6.40 -3.69
CA ARG A 267 19.88 7.20 -4.10
C ARG A 267 18.92 6.32 -4.88
N ALA A 268 17.65 6.56 -4.67
CA ALA A 268 16.58 5.90 -5.41
C ALA A 268 15.57 6.93 -5.91
N GLN A 269 15.01 6.68 -7.08
CA GLN A 269 13.88 7.43 -7.63
C GLN A 269 12.88 6.44 -8.17
N THR A 270 11.63 6.61 -7.78
CA THR A 270 10.51 5.79 -8.24
C THR A 270 9.53 6.66 -9.01
N PHE A 271 9.07 6.15 -10.15
CA PHE A 271 7.99 6.72 -10.94
C PHE A 271 6.90 5.67 -11.04
N GLU A 272 5.68 6.04 -10.71
CA GLU A 272 4.54 5.12 -10.70
C GLU A 272 3.36 5.70 -11.46
N ALA A 273 2.63 4.82 -12.12
CA ALA A 273 1.42 5.13 -12.87
C ALA A 273 0.57 3.86 -13.01
N GLU A 274 -0.68 4.02 -13.37
CA GLU A 274 -1.54 2.89 -13.71
C GLU A 274 -1.01 2.12 -14.92
N THR A 275 -0.55 2.82 -15.96
CA THR A 275 -0.01 2.24 -17.20
C THR A 275 1.31 2.89 -17.60
N VAL A 276 2.03 2.26 -18.52
CA VAL A 276 3.31 2.79 -19.06
C VAL A 276 3.18 4.17 -19.70
N ASP A 277 2.00 4.53 -20.20
CA ASP A 277 1.75 5.83 -20.84
C ASP A 277 1.64 6.96 -19.81
N GLY A 278 1.36 6.64 -18.55
CA GLY A 278 1.35 7.58 -17.42
C GLY A 278 2.75 7.91 -16.91
N LEU A 279 3.79 7.17 -17.28
CA LEU A 279 5.16 7.48 -16.88
C LEU A 279 5.69 8.74 -17.56
N PRO A 280 6.64 9.47 -16.93
CA PRO A 280 7.27 10.64 -17.54
C PRO A 280 7.95 10.32 -18.86
N LYS A 281 8.14 11.35 -19.70
CA LYS A 281 8.85 11.23 -20.96
C LYS A 281 10.31 10.84 -20.74
N GLN A 282 10.94 10.24 -21.75
CA GLN A 282 12.32 9.80 -21.68
C GLN A 282 13.29 10.89 -21.22
N ALA A 283 13.14 12.12 -21.73
CA ALA A 283 14.02 13.23 -21.36
C ALA A 283 13.91 13.62 -19.87
N ASP A 284 12.70 13.56 -19.31
CA ASP A 284 12.46 13.86 -17.89
C ASP A 284 13.04 12.75 -17.00
N LEU A 285 12.89 11.50 -17.42
CA LEU A 285 13.49 10.34 -16.74
C LEU A 285 15.03 10.41 -16.78
N GLU A 286 15.63 10.76 -17.92
CA GLU A 286 17.09 10.95 -18.03
C GLU A 286 17.58 12.11 -17.16
N ALA A 287 16.83 13.21 -17.08
CA ALA A 287 17.15 14.32 -16.19
C ALA A 287 17.16 13.88 -14.72
N ALA A 288 16.18 13.06 -14.32
CA ALA A 288 16.14 12.49 -12.97
C ALA A 288 17.34 11.55 -12.69
N MET A 289 17.74 10.71 -13.67
CA MET A 289 18.95 9.88 -13.52
C MET A 289 20.21 10.70 -13.33
N ARG A 290 20.33 11.81 -14.09
CA ARG A 290 21.47 12.75 -13.93
C ARG A 290 21.47 13.40 -12.55
N GLU A 291 20.30 13.76 -12.03
CA GLU A 291 20.18 14.34 -10.70
C GLU A 291 20.56 13.33 -9.60
N LEU A 292 20.16 12.07 -9.74
CA LEU A 292 20.62 10.99 -8.85
C LEU A 292 22.15 10.87 -8.84
N GLY A 293 22.78 10.86 -10.02
CA GLY A 293 24.23 10.77 -10.13
C GLY A 293 24.94 11.95 -9.47
N LYS A 294 24.52 13.19 -9.74
CA LYS A 294 25.07 14.41 -9.12
C LYS A 294 24.88 14.41 -7.59
N SER A 295 23.70 14.00 -7.13
CA SER A 295 23.41 13.91 -5.70
C SER A 295 24.32 12.91 -4.99
N LEU A 296 24.63 11.77 -5.60
CA LEU A 296 25.58 10.78 -5.06
C LEU A 296 27.02 11.33 -5.01
N GLU A 297 27.48 12.03 -6.05
CA GLU A 297 28.79 12.69 -6.03
C GLU A 297 28.90 13.78 -4.95
N ALA A 298 27.82 14.54 -4.73
CA ALA A 298 27.77 15.54 -3.68
C ALA A 298 27.77 14.88 -2.28
N LEU A 299 26.93 13.84 -2.08
CA LEU A 299 26.86 13.10 -0.82
C LEU A 299 28.20 12.43 -0.47
N ARG A 300 28.92 11.89 -1.46
CA ARG A 300 30.23 11.26 -1.25
C ARG A 300 31.24 12.24 -0.66
N LYS A 301 31.17 13.53 -1.02
CA LYS A 301 32.03 14.61 -0.56
C LYS A 301 31.51 15.29 0.70
N ALA A 302 30.24 15.12 1.04
CA ALA A 302 29.60 15.76 2.18
C ALA A 302 30.22 15.31 3.51
N PRO A 303 30.38 16.21 4.49
CA PRO A 303 30.85 15.83 5.81
C PRO A 303 29.85 14.92 6.53
N VAL A 304 30.38 14.01 7.33
CA VAL A 304 29.58 13.23 8.28
C VAL A 304 29.14 14.18 9.40
N THR A 305 27.86 14.15 9.74
CA THR A 305 27.36 14.94 10.86
C THR A 305 27.37 14.15 12.16
N GLU A 306 27.60 14.86 13.27
CA GLU A 306 27.43 14.28 14.60
C GLU A 306 25.93 14.24 14.98
N PRO A 307 25.55 13.40 15.96
CA PRO A 307 24.20 13.39 16.50
C PRO A 307 23.73 14.80 16.83
N PHE A 308 22.49 15.07 16.48
CA PHE A 308 21.87 16.38 16.68
C PHE A 308 20.51 16.19 17.36
N ASP A 309 20.24 17.09 18.27
CA ASP A 309 18.94 17.23 18.91
C ASP A 309 18.54 18.70 18.83
N GLY A 310 17.52 19.02 18.07
CA GLY A 310 17.10 20.40 17.83
C GLY A 310 16.08 20.53 16.70
N PRO A 311 15.79 21.78 16.27
CA PRO A 311 14.71 22.03 15.32
C PRO A 311 15.05 21.52 13.92
N ALA A 312 14.00 21.05 13.24
CA ALA A 312 14.15 20.53 11.89
C ALA A 312 12.91 20.81 11.03
N ILE A 313 13.13 20.86 9.72
CA ILE A 313 12.08 20.76 8.71
C ILE A 313 12.22 19.42 8.00
N LEU A 314 11.09 18.77 7.77
CA LEU A 314 10.95 17.67 6.81
C LEU A 314 10.20 18.20 5.59
N SER A 315 10.68 17.94 4.36
CA SER A 315 9.91 18.19 3.13
C SER A 315 8.57 17.46 3.17
N GLY A 316 7.65 17.76 2.28
CA GLY A 316 6.36 17.05 2.23
C GLY A 316 6.54 15.55 2.03
N ARG A 317 7.46 15.14 1.12
CA ARG A 317 7.79 13.74 0.88
C ARG A 317 8.44 13.08 2.12
N ALA A 318 9.36 13.75 2.76
CA ALA A 318 10.00 13.26 3.98
C ALA A 318 9.01 13.15 5.15
N ALA A 319 8.10 14.13 5.29
CA ALA A 319 7.02 14.11 6.27
C ALA A 319 6.04 12.97 6.00
N ALA A 320 5.71 12.69 4.74
CA ALA A 320 4.83 11.58 4.37
C ALA A 320 5.40 10.23 4.84
N VAL A 321 6.69 9.96 4.59
CA VAL A 321 7.36 8.74 5.09
C VAL A 321 7.40 8.74 6.62
N PHE A 322 7.70 9.88 7.23
CA PHE A 322 7.71 9.99 8.70
C PHE A 322 6.34 9.64 9.31
N PHE A 323 5.24 10.18 8.79
CA PHE A 323 3.90 9.85 9.27
C PHE A 323 3.54 8.39 9.04
N HIS A 324 3.92 7.82 7.89
CA HIS A 324 3.73 6.40 7.60
C HIS A 324 4.38 5.51 8.66
N GLU A 325 5.64 5.76 9.00
CA GLU A 325 6.43 4.94 9.92
C GLU A 325 6.11 5.21 11.40
N VAL A 326 6.02 6.48 11.77
CA VAL A 326 5.90 6.88 13.17
C VAL A 326 4.48 6.74 13.68
N LEU A 327 3.50 7.03 12.83
CA LEU A 327 2.09 7.04 13.18
C LEU A 327 1.32 5.87 12.54
N GLY A 328 1.39 5.74 11.22
CA GLY A 328 0.54 4.85 10.44
C GLY A 328 0.59 3.41 10.90
N HIS A 329 1.76 2.81 11.03
CA HIS A 329 1.91 1.44 11.54
C HIS A 329 1.34 1.24 12.94
N ARG A 330 1.31 2.28 13.77
CA ARG A 330 0.76 2.18 15.12
C ARG A 330 -0.75 2.39 15.20
N LEU A 331 -1.35 2.82 14.08
CA LEU A 331 -2.80 2.92 13.92
C LEU A 331 -3.40 1.67 13.25
N GLU A 332 -2.60 0.67 12.93
CA GLU A 332 -3.07 -0.66 12.50
C GLU A 332 -3.70 -1.39 13.69
N GLY A 333 -4.96 -1.84 13.52
CA GLY A 333 -5.78 -2.33 14.63
C GLY A 333 -5.18 -3.51 15.40
N GLN A 334 -4.60 -4.49 14.70
CA GLN A 334 -3.98 -5.65 15.35
C GLN A 334 -2.87 -5.29 16.33
N ARG A 335 -2.24 -4.12 16.17
CA ARG A 335 -1.19 -3.63 17.07
C ARG A 335 -1.71 -3.17 18.44
N GLN A 336 -3.03 -3.08 18.57
CA GLN A 336 -3.70 -2.73 19.81
C GLN A 336 -4.12 -3.96 20.62
N ARG A 337 -3.92 -5.18 20.06
CA ARG A 337 -4.35 -6.44 20.66
C ARG A 337 -3.17 -7.40 20.84
N GLY A 338 -3.24 -8.20 21.89
CA GLY A 338 -2.30 -9.26 22.18
C GLY A 338 -1.11 -8.83 23.04
N ASP A 339 -0.47 -9.83 23.65
CA ASP A 339 0.62 -9.62 24.61
C ASP A 339 1.96 -9.27 23.96
N GLU A 340 2.08 -9.51 22.65
CA GLU A 340 3.31 -9.30 21.89
C GLU A 340 3.43 -7.88 21.32
N GLU A 341 2.30 -7.16 21.18
CA GLU A 341 2.27 -5.81 20.62
C GLU A 341 2.42 -4.72 21.69
N GLY A 342 3.05 -3.61 21.29
CA GLY A 342 3.35 -2.51 22.19
C GLY A 342 2.16 -1.67 22.63
N GLN A 343 1.04 -1.76 21.91
CA GLN A 343 -0.23 -1.10 22.20
C GLN A 343 -0.10 0.42 22.45
N THR A 344 0.75 1.09 21.67
CA THR A 344 1.14 2.51 21.88
C THR A 344 -0.07 3.45 21.97
N PHE A 345 -1.10 3.21 21.16
CA PHE A 345 -2.26 4.10 21.04
C PHE A 345 -3.55 3.53 21.63
N THR A 346 -3.52 2.33 22.19
CA THR A 346 -4.73 1.67 22.73
C THR A 346 -5.47 2.53 23.76
N LYS A 347 -4.74 3.26 24.62
CA LYS A 347 -5.28 4.14 25.66
C LYS A 347 -5.39 5.60 25.25
N GLU A 348 -5.10 5.91 23.98
CA GLU A 348 -5.05 7.29 23.47
C GLU A 348 -6.30 7.67 22.63
N VAL A 349 -7.23 6.74 22.41
CA VAL A 349 -8.51 7.03 21.73
C VAL A 349 -9.27 8.10 22.50
N GLY A 350 -9.70 9.14 21.79
CA GLY A 350 -10.37 10.31 22.35
C GLY A 350 -9.43 11.36 22.96
N LYS A 351 -8.11 11.20 22.84
CA LYS A 351 -7.12 12.16 23.34
C LYS A 351 -6.33 12.81 22.20
N ASP A 352 -5.68 13.93 22.52
CA ASP A 352 -4.79 14.65 21.63
C ASP A 352 -3.47 13.87 21.45
N VAL A 353 -3.24 13.34 20.25
CA VAL A 353 -2.01 12.65 19.85
C VAL A 353 -1.17 13.47 18.88
N LEU A 354 -1.79 14.43 18.21
CA LEU A 354 -1.18 15.42 17.32
C LEU A 354 -1.58 16.84 17.75
N PRO A 355 -0.88 17.87 17.27
CA PRO A 355 -1.37 19.25 17.35
C PRO A 355 -2.76 19.40 16.74
N THR A 356 -3.61 20.23 17.30
CA THR A 356 -5.02 20.42 16.92
C THR A 356 -5.23 20.93 15.49
N PHE A 357 -4.20 21.44 14.84
CA PHE A 357 -4.26 21.87 13.44
C PHE A 357 -4.01 20.72 12.44
N LEU A 358 -3.76 19.49 12.90
CA LEU A 358 -3.50 18.33 12.06
C LEU A 358 -4.64 17.32 12.13
N SER A 359 -5.05 16.83 10.96
CA SER A 359 -5.94 15.69 10.82
C SER A 359 -5.33 14.64 9.91
N VAL A 360 -5.63 13.36 10.18
CA VAL A 360 -5.09 12.23 9.42
C VAL A 360 -6.22 11.28 9.06
N ALA A 361 -6.30 10.96 7.77
CA ALA A 361 -7.21 9.94 7.26
C ALA A 361 -6.45 8.91 6.43
N ASP A 362 -6.96 7.68 6.35
CA ASP A 362 -6.58 6.74 5.30
C ASP A 362 -7.74 6.61 4.30
N ASP A 363 -7.47 6.88 3.03
CA ASP A 363 -8.49 6.90 1.99
C ASP A 363 -8.09 6.07 0.76
N PRO A 364 -8.25 4.74 0.82
CA PRO A 364 -7.92 3.86 -0.31
C PRO A 364 -8.85 4.07 -1.52
N THR A 365 -9.97 4.77 -1.37
CA THR A 365 -10.88 5.05 -2.50
C THR A 365 -10.38 6.16 -3.42
N ARG A 366 -9.36 6.88 -2.98
CA ARG A 366 -8.76 7.97 -3.73
C ARG A 366 -7.64 7.48 -4.62
N THR A 367 -7.79 7.61 -5.94
CA THR A 367 -6.82 7.11 -6.92
C THR A 367 -5.72 8.10 -7.27
N THR A 368 -5.91 9.40 -6.96
CA THR A 368 -4.94 10.47 -7.25
C THR A 368 -4.89 11.52 -6.15
N PHE A 369 -3.76 12.16 -5.99
CA PHE A 369 -3.59 13.40 -5.23
C PHE A 369 -2.98 14.47 -6.14
N GLY A 370 -3.75 15.52 -6.46
CA GLY A 370 -3.41 16.41 -7.57
C GLY A 370 -3.32 15.62 -8.88
N SER A 371 -2.17 15.67 -9.54
CA SER A 371 -1.88 14.87 -10.75
C SER A 371 -1.13 13.56 -10.47
N THR A 372 -0.76 13.29 -9.22
CA THR A 372 0.02 12.10 -8.85
C THR A 372 -0.91 10.93 -8.58
N TRP A 373 -0.66 9.80 -9.24
CA TRP A 373 -1.34 8.54 -8.97
C TRP A 373 -0.95 8.01 -7.58
N LEU A 374 -1.92 7.39 -6.89
CA LEU A 374 -1.73 6.82 -5.56
C LEU A 374 -1.71 5.30 -5.65
N SER A 375 -0.58 4.68 -5.32
CA SER A 375 -0.39 3.22 -5.40
C SER A 375 -1.15 2.44 -4.32
N GLY A 376 -1.53 3.08 -3.23
CA GLY A 376 -2.27 2.46 -2.13
C GLY A 376 -3.79 2.44 -2.33
N SER A 377 -4.31 2.75 -3.52
CA SER A 377 -5.75 2.75 -3.81
C SER A 377 -6.27 1.35 -4.14
N TYR A 378 -7.48 1.04 -3.65
CA TYR A 378 -8.21 -0.19 -3.96
C TYR A 378 -9.72 0.01 -3.72
N GLU A 379 -10.56 -0.87 -4.31
CA GLU A 379 -12.03 -0.83 -4.15
C GLU A 379 -12.54 -1.75 -3.05
N TYR A 380 -11.89 -2.90 -2.89
CA TYR A 380 -12.16 -3.89 -1.83
C TYR A 380 -10.83 -4.34 -1.24
N ASP A 381 -10.83 -4.59 0.06
CA ASP A 381 -9.67 -5.16 0.75
C ASP A 381 -9.53 -6.68 0.50
N ASP A 382 -8.43 -7.27 0.98
CA ASP A 382 -8.14 -8.69 0.75
C ASP A 382 -9.00 -9.65 1.60
N GLU A 383 -9.92 -9.11 2.39
CA GLU A 383 -10.98 -9.84 3.09
C GLU A 383 -12.36 -9.66 2.43
N GLY A 384 -12.40 -9.07 1.22
CA GLY A 384 -13.61 -8.81 0.45
C GLY A 384 -14.50 -7.73 1.04
N GLN A 385 -13.98 -6.84 1.90
CA GLN A 385 -14.71 -5.73 2.45
C GLN A 385 -14.50 -4.47 1.60
N LYS A 386 -15.58 -3.72 1.38
CA LYS A 386 -15.50 -2.50 0.59
C LYS A 386 -14.61 -1.47 1.25
N ALA A 387 -13.63 -0.96 0.50
CA ALA A 387 -12.76 0.12 0.92
C ALA A 387 -13.55 1.39 1.23
N ARG A 388 -13.13 2.11 2.25
CA ARG A 388 -13.71 3.40 2.64
C ARG A 388 -12.68 4.31 3.27
N LYS A 389 -12.89 5.60 3.14
CA LYS A 389 -12.12 6.58 3.89
C LYS A 389 -12.35 6.38 5.40
N VAL A 390 -11.27 6.38 6.16
CA VAL A 390 -11.28 6.31 7.64
C VAL A 390 -10.58 7.53 8.19
N ASP A 391 -11.33 8.38 8.90
CA ASP A 391 -10.77 9.53 9.62
C ASP A 391 -10.17 9.03 10.94
N LEU A 392 -8.84 8.84 10.94
CA LEU A 392 -8.08 8.26 12.06
C LEU A 392 -7.87 9.28 13.18
N ILE A 393 -7.48 10.49 12.81
CA ILE A 393 -7.25 11.62 13.71
C ILE A 393 -7.95 12.83 13.14
N ASP A 394 -8.72 13.51 13.98
CA ASP A 394 -9.49 14.68 13.65
C ASP A 394 -9.14 15.81 14.61
N ASP A 395 -8.61 16.92 14.08
CA ASP A 395 -8.13 18.06 14.86
C ASP A 395 -7.23 17.64 16.06
N GLY A 396 -6.27 16.75 15.78
CA GLY A 396 -5.31 16.23 16.75
C GLY A 396 -5.80 15.04 17.58
N VAL A 397 -7.11 14.76 17.62
CA VAL A 397 -7.73 13.76 18.48
C VAL A 397 -7.84 12.42 17.77
N LEU A 398 -7.28 11.36 18.36
CA LEU A 398 -7.39 9.98 17.85
C LEU A 398 -8.83 9.47 17.95
N LYS A 399 -9.39 8.98 16.83
CA LYS A 399 -10.78 8.51 16.73
C LYS A 399 -10.89 6.99 16.64
N THR A 400 -10.05 6.35 15.79
CA THR A 400 -10.16 4.95 15.43
C THR A 400 -8.84 4.40 14.88
N PHE A 401 -8.86 3.15 14.47
CA PHE A 401 -7.75 2.39 13.90
C PHE A 401 -8.10 1.87 12.51
N LEU A 402 -7.09 1.42 11.75
CA LEU A 402 -7.26 0.67 10.51
C LEU A 402 -7.61 -0.78 10.86
N MET A 403 -8.82 -1.21 10.52
CA MET A 403 -9.37 -2.48 10.98
C MET A 403 -9.51 -3.48 9.83
N SER A 404 -8.94 -4.67 10.03
CA SER A 404 -9.30 -5.90 9.33
C SER A 404 -10.49 -6.58 10.02
N ARG A 405 -10.82 -7.79 9.61
CA ARG A 405 -11.84 -8.61 10.28
C ARG A 405 -11.40 -9.19 11.63
N LEU A 406 -10.25 -8.75 12.14
CA LEU A 406 -9.81 -9.02 13.50
C LEU A 406 -10.31 -7.93 14.44
N PRO A 407 -11.31 -8.20 15.31
CA PRO A 407 -11.78 -7.25 16.33
C PRO A 407 -10.72 -6.93 17.36
N ILE A 408 -10.79 -5.71 17.88
CA ILE A 408 -10.04 -5.28 19.06
C ILE A 408 -11.00 -4.61 20.06
N ALA A 409 -10.55 -4.36 21.27
CA ALA A 409 -11.37 -3.71 22.31
C ALA A 409 -11.99 -2.39 21.80
N ASN A 410 -13.30 -2.29 21.89
CA ASN A 410 -14.14 -1.18 21.41
C ASN A 410 -14.28 -1.01 19.89
N PHE A 411 -13.60 -1.82 19.07
CA PHE A 411 -13.70 -1.78 17.60
C PHE A 411 -13.93 -3.21 17.10
N ALA A 412 -15.18 -3.54 16.84
CA ALA A 412 -15.60 -4.91 16.55
C ALA A 412 -15.57 -5.27 15.05
N GLU A 413 -15.57 -4.28 14.16
CA GLU A 413 -15.81 -4.51 12.74
C GLU A 413 -14.66 -4.03 11.86
N SER A 414 -14.48 -4.68 10.71
CA SER A 414 -13.60 -4.20 9.65
C SER A 414 -14.07 -2.86 9.13
N ASN A 415 -13.12 -2.01 8.76
CA ASN A 415 -13.39 -0.77 8.05
C ASN A 415 -12.79 -0.76 6.64
N GLY A 416 -12.57 -1.96 6.07
CA GLY A 416 -12.08 -2.13 4.70
C GLY A 416 -10.58 -1.88 4.56
N HIS A 417 -9.80 -2.24 5.58
CA HIS A 417 -8.34 -2.12 5.59
C HIS A 417 -7.63 -3.44 5.87
N GLY A 418 -8.31 -4.57 5.72
CA GLY A 418 -7.73 -5.90 5.83
C GLY A 418 -6.88 -6.23 4.61
N ARG A 419 -5.55 -6.06 4.68
CA ARG A 419 -4.67 -6.23 3.53
C ARG A 419 -3.56 -7.24 3.77
N ALA A 420 -3.21 -7.99 2.72
CA ALA A 420 -2.13 -8.97 2.73
C ALA A 420 -1.51 -9.18 1.36
N GLN A 421 -0.28 -9.58 1.34
CA GLN A 421 0.32 -10.27 0.20
C GLN A 421 -0.23 -11.70 0.13
N SER A 422 -0.42 -12.25 -1.07
CA SER A 422 -0.79 -13.66 -1.23
C SER A 422 0.11 -14.58 -0.39
N GLY A 423 -0.48 -15.56 0.28
CA GLY A 423 0.18 -16.44 1.25
C GLY A 423 0.28 -15.90 2.67
N ARG A 424 -0.34 -14.76 2.95
CA ARG A 424 -0.33 -14.14 4.27
C ARG A 424 -1.74 -13.90 4.78
N VAL A 425 -1.86 -13.79 6.10
CA VAL A 425 -3.13 -13.47 6.75
C VAL A 425 -3.36 -11.96 6.69
N PRO A 426 -4.51 -11.49 6.21
CA PRO A 426 -4.85 -10.09 6.20
C PRO A 426 -4.87 -9.48 7.61
N THR A 427 -4.29 -8.29 7.73
CA THR A 427 -4.31 -7.46 8.93
C THR A 427 -4.67 -6.03 8.56
N GLY A 428 -5.00 -5.20 9.55
CA GLY A 428 -5.24 -3.78 9.31
C GLY A 428 -3.96 -3.12 8.79
N ARG A 429 -4.00 -2.54 7.58
CA ARG A 429 -2.85 -1.90 6.93
C ARG A 429 -3.24 -0.57 6.31
N GLN A 430 -2.26 0.29 6.17
CA GLN A 430 -2.40 1.56 5.45
C GLN A 430 -2.68 1.30 3.96
N GLY A 431 -3.50 2.19 3.36
CA GLY A 431 -3.66 2.33 1.92
C GLY A 431 -3.07 3.66 1.48
N ASN A 432 -3.87 4.73 1.52
CA ASN A 432 -3.45 6.09 1.24
C ASN A 432 -3.55 6.94 2.51
N LEU A 433 -2.47 7.02 3.27
CA LEU A 433 -2.40 7.85 4.48
C LEU A 433 -2.27 9.32 4.09
N ILE A 434 -3.27 10.14 4.44
CA ILE A 434 -3.34 11.56 4.06
C ILE A 434 -3.35 12.44 5.30
N VAL A 435 -2.33 13.27 5.43
CA VAL A 435 -2.19 14.27 6.49
C VAL A 435 -2.64 15.62 5.95
N THR A 436 -3.55 16.27 6.66
CA THR A 436 -4.04 17.62 6.35
C THR A 436 -3.77 18.56 7.50
N SER A 437 -3.64 19.85 7.20
CA SER A 437 -3.36 20.88 8.20
C SER A 437 -4.21 22.12 7.96
N THR A 438 -4.67 22.74 9.04
CA THR A 438 -5.34 24.05 9.04
C THR A 438 -4.37 25.21 9.32
N LYS A 439 -3.11 24.91 9.69
CA LYS A 439 -2.05 25.90 9.91
C LYS A 439 -0.94 25.70 8.89
N THR A 440 -1.10 26.31 7.73
CA THR A 440 -0.16 26.17 6.61
C THR A 440 0.56 27.48 6.31
N GLU A 441 1.83 27.41 5.97
CA GLU A 441 2.68 28.55 5.67
C GLU A 441 3.56 28.24 4.44
N PRO A 442 3.99 29.26 3.66
CA PRO A 442 4.96 29.05 2.59
C PRO A 442 6.26 28.43 3.13
N GLU A 443 6.91 27.60 2.33
CA GLU A 443 8.17 26.94 2.74
C GLU A 443 9.24 27.93 3.16
N SER A 444 9.31 29.10 2.53
CA SER A 444 10.23 30.19 2.91
C SER A 444 9.98 30.71 4.33
N GLU A 445 8.74 30.65 4.81
CA GLU A 445 8.38 31.06 6.17
C GLU A 445 8.73 29.97 7.17
N LEU A 446 8.46 28.69 6.85
CA LEU A 446 8.94 27.57 7.67
C LEU A 446 10.45 27.62 7.88
N ARG A 447 11.20 27.98 6.82
CA ARG A 447 12.65 28.13 6.91
C ARG A 447 13.08 29.25 7.85
N LYS A 448 12.42 30.42 7.85
CA LYS A 448 12.70 31.50 8.81
C LYS A 448 12.41 31.02 10.24
N GLN A 449 11.28 30.36 10.46
CA GLN A 449 10.92 29.82 11.77
C GLN A 449 11.92 28.76 12.24
N LEU A 450 12.47 27.91 11.34
CA LEU A 450 13.56 26.99 11.67
C LEU A 450 14.78 27.72 12.23
N ILE A 451 15.19 28.81 11.56
CA ILE A 451 16.33 29.63 11.99
C ILE A 451 16.04 30.29 13.33
N GLU A 452 14.82 30.81 13.53
CA GLU A 452 14.42 31.45 14.79
C GLU A 452 14.38 30.43 15.94
N GLU A 453 13.85 29.26 15.71
CA GLU A 453 13.79 28.20 16.71
C GLU A 453 15.19 27.69 17.05
N ALA A 454 16.08 27.55 16.07
CA ALA A 454 17.48 27.20 16.31
C ALA A 454 18.20 28.28 17.16
N LYS A 455 18.00 29.56 16.85
CA LYS A 455 18.53 30.67 17.67
C LYS A 455 18.01 30.65 19.10
N LYS A 456 16.71 30.44 19.29
CA LYS A 456 16.06 30.36 20.60
C LYS A 456 16.64 29.22 21.43
N GLN A 457 17.01 28.12 20.82
CA GLN A 457 17.63 26.95 21.47
C GLN A 457 19.17 27.08 21.57
N GLY A 458 19.77 28.17 21.12
CA GLY A 458 21.22 28.36 21.12
C GLY A 458 21.97 27.41 20.18
N LYS A 459 21.29 26.86 19.15
CA LYS A 459 21.90 25.98 18.17
C LYS A 459 22.50 26.80 17.01
N PRO A 460 23.63 26.37 16.43
CA PRO A 460 24.24 27.09 15.29
C PRO A 460 23.50 26.85 13.97
N PHE A 461 22.65 25.83 13.89
CA PHE A 461 21.87 25.47 12.72
C PHE A 461 20.61 24.69 13.13
N GLY A 462 19.63 24.58 12.24
CA GLY A 462 18.59 23.54 12.19
C GLY A 462 18.87 22.56 11.07
N LEU A 463 18.17 21.41 11.05
CA LEU A 463 18.27 20.44 9.97
C LEU A 463 17.11 20.59 8.97
N TYR A 464 17.39 20.35 7.70
CA TYR A 464 16.39 20.19 6.64
C TYR A 464 16.54 18.81 6.02
N PHE A 465 15.54 17.97 6.21
CA PHE A 465 15.44 16.64 5.61
C PHE A 465 14.68 16.76 4.30
N GLU A 466 15.41 16.79 3.19
CA GLU A 466 14.83 16.95 1.86
C GLU A 466 14.21 15.65 1.35
N ASP A 467 14.89 14.52 1.58
CA ASP A 467 14.43 13.22 1.11
C ASP A 467 14.73 12.10 2.10
N ILE A 468 13.79 11.17 2.21
CA ILE A 468 13.85 10.00 3.08
C ILE A 468 13.54 8.77 2.25
N SER A 469 14.33 7.70 2.39
CA SER A 469 14.14 6.46 1.64
C SER A 469 13.08 5.56 2.23
N SER A 470 13.14 5.37 3.54
CA SER A 470 12.38 4.37 4.27
C SER A 470 12.51 4.59 5.77
N GLY A 471 11.80 3.80 6.52
CA GLY A 471 11.96 3.70 7.96
C GLY A 471 11.55 2.33 8.46
N PHE A 472 11.59 2.16 9.76
CA PHE A 472 10.96 1.05 10.42
C PHE A 472 10.48 1.44 11.81
N ALA A 473 9.38 0.84 12.21
CA ALA A 473 8.76 1.02 13.50
C ALA A 473 8.94 -0.24 14.34
N VAL A 474 9.46 -0.10 15.56
CA VAL A 474 9.44 -1.18 16.54
C VAL A 474 8.10 -1.12 17.26
N THR A 475 7.23 -2.09 17.00
CA THR A 475 5.88 -2.16 17.58
C THR A 475 5.73 -3.25 18.65
N THR A 476 6.73 -4.14 18.78
CA THR A 476 6.68 -5.26 19.73
C THR A 476 6.82 -4.79 21.18
N ARG A 477 6.09 -5.43 22.10
CA ARG A 477 6.09 -5.10 23.54
C ARG A 477 7.44 -5.43 24.23
N SER A 478 8.18 -6.38 23.70
CA SER A 478 9.48 -6.82 24.23
C SER A 478 10.62 -5.83 24.00
N SER A 479 10.40 -4.78 23.21
CA SER A 479 11.40 -3.76 22.85
C SER A 479 10.88 -2.36 23.14
N PRO A 480 11.77 -1.38 23.39
CA PRO A 480 11.37 0.02 23.48
C PRO A 480 10.58 0.43 22.25
N GLN A 481 9.44 1.12 22.45
CA GLN A 481 8.65 1.66 21.35
C GLN A 481 9.41 2.80 20.68
N ALA A 482 10.18 2.47 19.67
CA ALA A 482 11.04 3.39 18.93
C ALA A 482 10.73 3.34 17.45
N PHE A 483 11.16 4.35 16.74
CA PHE A 483 11.21 4.37 15.29
C PHE A 483 12.60 4.79 14.82
N GLN A 484 12.95 4.38 13.63
CA GLN A 484 14.10 4.89 12.91
C GLN A 484 13.69 5.21 11.49
N VAL A 485 14.07 6.37 11.02
CA VAL A 485 13.87 6.82 9.64
C VAL A 485 15.21 7.11 9.01
N ILE A 486 15.39 6.71 7.75
CA ILE A 486 16.67 6.76 7.04
C ILE A 486 16.63 7.90 6.01
N PRO A 487 17.16 9.09 6.35
CA PRO A 487 17.27 10.18 5.40
C PRO A 487 18.28 9.89 4.30
N LEU A 488 17.98 10.37 3.10
CA LEU A 488 18.85 10.31 1.93
C LEU A 488 19.58 11.63 1.69
N VAL A 489 18.90 12.75 1.92
CA VAL A 489 19.43 14.10 1.69
C VAL A 489 19.10 14.97 2.89
N VAL A 490 20.13 15.52 3.52
CA VAL A 490 20.01 16.34 4.72
C VAL A 490 20.91 17.56 4.61
N TYR A 491 20.39 18.73 4.97
CA TYR A 491 21.16 19.96 5.02
C TYR A 491 21.18 20.56 6.43
N ARG A 492 22.31 21.17 6.79
CA ARG A 492 22.38 22.15 7.88
C ARG A 492 21.98 23.52 7.36
N VAL A 493 20.95 24.08 7.97
CA VAL A 493 20.47 25.44 7.71
C VAL A 493 21.00 26.35 8.80
N TYR A 494 22.01 27.17 8.48
CA TYR A 494 22.74 27.95 9.47
C TYR A 494 22.00 29.22 9.90
N VAL A 495 22.12 29.56 11.19
CA VAL A 495 21.49 30.75 11.78
C VAL A 495 22.20 32.06 11.43
N ASP A 496 23.44 32.02 10.96
CA ASP A 496 24.25 33.18 10.57
C ASP A 496 24.09 33.58 9.09
N GLY A 497 23.26 32.84 8.34
CA GLY A 497 22.93 33.16 6.95
C GLY A 497 23.95 32.67 5.91
N ARG A 498 24.94 31.87 6.31
CA ARG A 498 25.81 31.20 5.34
C ARG A 498 25.02 30.19 4.52
N PRO A 499 25.49 29.74 3.32
CA PRO A 499 24.84 28.74 2.52
C PRO A 499 24.60 27.43 3.28
N ASP A 500 23.53 26.73 2.91
CA ASP A 500 23.22 25.41 3.44
C ASP A 500 24.35 24.44 3.14
N GLU A 501 24.60 23.54 4.08
CA GLU A 501 25.63 22.53 3.95
C GLU A 501 24.96 21.13 3.86
N LEU A 502 25.18 20.45 2.73
CA LEU A 502 24.80 19.05 2.59
C LEU A 502 25.62 18.21 3.57
N VAL A 503 24.95 17.34 4.32
CA VAL A 503 25.58 16.43 5.30
C VAL A 503 25.08 15.01 5.12
N ARG A 504 25.79 14.03 5.68
CA ARG A 504 25.44 12.60 5.61
C ARG A 504 25.63 11.86 6.93
N GLY A 505 25.15 10.64 6.99
CA GLY A 505 25.43 9.71 8.08
C GLY A 505 24.56 9.92 9.31
N VAL A 506 23.33 10.43 9.14
CA VAL A 506 22.36 10.56 10.23
C VAL A 506 21.14 9.69 9.97
N SER A 507 20.54 9.15 11.04
CA SER A 507 19.20 8.56 11.08
C SER A 507 18.35 9.33 12.07
N ILE A 508 17.10 9.57 11.73
CA ILE A 508 16.11 10.12 12.68
C ILE A 508 15.69 9.00 13.61
N VAL A 509 15.66 9.27 14.90
CA VAL A 509 15.23 8.33 15.94
C VAL A 509 14.32 9.02 16.94
N GLY A 510 13.57 8.25 17.71
CA GLY A 510 12.77 8.82 18.78
C GLY A 510 11.64 7.90 19.22
N THR A 511 10.83 8.44 20.12
CA THR A 511 9.57 7.81 20.56
C THR A 511 8.39 8.49 19.86
N PRO A 512 7.40 7.73 19.37
CA PRO A 512 6.34 8.26 18.51
C PRO A 512 5.57 9.44 19.11
N LEU A 513 5.00 9.25 20.31
CA LEU A 513 4.15 10.27 20.95
C LEU A 513 4.90 11.58 21.24
N ALA A 514 6.19 11.49 21.57
CA ALA A 514 6.99 12.69 21.81
C ALA A 514 7.27 13.44 20.51
N ALA A 515 7.69 12.72 19.45
CA ALA A 515 8.02 13.33 18.17
C ALA A 515 6.80 14.01 17.51
N LEU A 516 5.62 13.38 17.55
CA LEU A 516 4.39 13.88 16.95
C LEU A 516 3.88 15.17 17.63
N LYS A 517 4.08 15.33 18.93
CA LYS A 517 3.67 16.54 19.68
C LYS A 517 4.58 17.75 19.45
N ARG A 518 5.74 17.57 18.84
CA ARG A 518 6.73 18.63 18.58
C ARG A 518 6.53 19.36 17.25
N ILE A 519 5.50 19.04 16.48
CA ILE A 519 5.18 19.70 15.21
C ILE A 519 4.63 21.10 15.50
N LEU A 520 5.27 22.14 14.94
CA LEU A 520 4.97 23.56 15.20
C LEU A 520 4.11 24.19 14.10
N ALA A 521 4.40 23.86 12.84
CA ALA A 521 3.74 24.39 11.66
C ALA A 521 3.93 23.45 10.46
N THR A 522 3.17 23.67 9.41
CA THR A 522 3.25 22.89 8.16
C THR A 522 3.34 23.78 6.94
N GLY A 523 3.87 23.24 5.84
CA GLY A 523 3.92 23.88 4.55
C GLY A 523 2.53 23.98 3.89
N ASP A 524 2.42 24.85 2.90
CA ASP A 524 1.18 25.07 2.12
C ASP A 524 1.01 24.10 0.94
N LYS A 525 2.01 23.23 0.71
CA LYS A 525 2.01 22.21 -0.34
C LYS A 525 2.21 20.84 0.27
N SER A 526 1.35 19.90 -0.13
CA SER A 526 1.55 18.50 0.20
C SER A 526 2.23 17.77 -0.95
N GLU A 527 3.08 16.81 -0.61
CA GLU A 527 3.77 15.94 -1.53
C GLU A 527 3.35 14.48 -1.30
N VAL A 528 3.55 13.67 -2.32
CA VAL A 528 3.18 12.25 -2.32
C VAL A 528 4.45 11.40 -2.23
N PHE A 529 4.41 10.43 -1.34
CA PHE A 529 5.29 9.28 -1.34
C PHE A 529 4.47 8.05 -1.73
N ASN A 530 4.86 7.40 -2.82
CA ASN A 530 4.39 6.08 -3.20
C ASN A 530 5.48 5.06 -2.88
N GLY A 531 5.08 3.89 -2.36
CA GLY A 531 6.03 2.88 -1.97
C GLY A 531 5.39 1.52 -1.71
N GLU A 532 6.22 0.60 -1.25
CA GLU A 532 5.81 -0.71 -0.76
C GLU A 532 6.09 -0.80 0.74
N CYS A 533 5.11 -1.27 1.48
CA CYS A 533 5.19 -1.40 2.92
C CYS A 533 5.21 -2.87 3.32
N GLY A 534 6.31 -3.31 3.95
CA GLY A 534 6.47 -4.66 4.47
C GLY A 534 6.09 -4.75 5.95
N ALA A 535 5.21 -5.71 6.30
CA ALA A 535 4.88 -6.06 7.68
C ALA A 535 4.52 -7.55 7.79
N GLU A 536 3.89 -7.97 8.89
CA GLU A 536 3.52 -9.37 9.13
C GLU A 536 2.60 -9.97 8.06
N SER A 537 1.73 -9.17 7.46
CA SER A 537 0.86 -9.59 6.35
C SER A 537 1.56 -9.48 4.97
N GLY A 538 2.88 -9.34 4.92
CA GLY A 538 3.65 -9.26 3.69
C GLY A 538 3.84 -7.83 3.17
N THR A 539 4.23 -7.72 1.91
CA THR A 539 4.49 -6.45 1.23
C THR A 539 3.28 -6.03 0.40
N ILE A 540 2.81 -4.81 0.61
CA ILE A 540 1.65 -4.23 -0.10
C ILE A 540 1.98 -2.83 -0.60
N PRO A 541 1.37 -2.38 -1.73
CA PRO A 541 1.51 -1.01 -2.20
C PRO A 541 0.79 -0.03 -1.26
N VAL A 542 1.42 1.11 -1.02
CA VAL A 542 0.90 2.18 -0.15
C VAL A 542 1.24 3.55 -0.70
N SER A 543 0.45 4.54 -0.30
CA SER A 543 0.80 5.95 -0.49
C SER A 543 0.73 6.70 0.83
N ALA A 544 1.57 7.70 0.98
CA ALA A 544 1.46 8.67 2.05
C ALA A 544 1.54 10.09 1.48
N VAL A 545 0.72 10.97 2.01
CA VAL A 545 0.61 12.37 1.56
C VAL A 545 0.72 13.28 2.78
N ALA A 546 1.66 14.20 2.76
CA ALA A 546 1.80 15.17 3.84
C ALA A 546 2.32 16.51 3.33
N PRO A 547 1.98 17.63 3.99
CA PRO A 547 2.69 18.88 3.82
C PRO A 547 4.08 18.79 4.48
N ALA A 548 5.01 19.64 4.03
CA ALA A 548 6.24 19.85 4.78
C ALA A 548 5.93 20.21 6.24
N MET A 549 6.80 19.84 7.18
CA MET A 549 6.55 20.14 8.59
C MET A 549 7.79 20.67 9.30
N LEU A 550 7.58 21.67 10.14
CA LEU A 550 8.57 22.18 11.10
C LEU A 550 8.34 21.52 12.45
N VAL A 551 9.39 20.98 13.02
CA VAL A 551 9.39 20.44 14.39
C VAL A 551 10.34 21.21 15.29
N SER A 552 9.97 21.39 16.56
CA SER A 552 10.82 22.08 17.54
C SER A 552 12.06 21.27 17.90
N GLU A 553 11.98 19.95 17.81
CA GLU A 553 13.06 19.05 18.19
C GLU A 553 12.96 17.74 17.43
N MET A 554 14.05 17.37 16.78
CA MET A 554 14.25 16.11 16.08
C MET A 554 15.56 15.51 16.58
N GLU A 555 15.46 14.32 17.16
CA GLU A 555 16.62 13.57 17.61
C GLU A 555 17.21 12.75 16.47
N THR A 556 18.52 12.84 16.30
CA THR A 556 19.24 12.04 15.30
C THR A 556 20.38 11.27 15.94
N GLN A 557 20.66 10.11 15.37
CA GLN A 557 21.83 9.32 15.71
C GLN A 557 22.75 9.15 14.50
N LYS A 558 24.00 8.87 14.76
CA LYS A 558 24.98 8.56 13.72
C LYS A 558 24.69 7.21 13.10
N GLN A 559 24.69 7.14 11.77
CA GLN A 559 24.60 5.86 11.08
C GLN A 559 25.90 5.05 11.29
N ALA A 560 25.76 3.73 11.36
CA ALA A 560 26.90 2.84 11.39
C ALA A 560 27.73 3.00 10.10
N GLN A 561 29.03 3.18 10.26
CA GLN A 561 29.95 3.19 9.13
C GLN A 561 30.36 1.76 8.79
N GLY A 562 30.36 1.44 7.50
CA GLY A 562 30.91 0.18 7.00
C GLY A 562 32.43 0.12 7.18
N THR A 563 32.97 -1.08 7.23
CA THR A 563 34.43 -1.31 7.25
C THR A 563 35.04 -1.40 5.85
N SER A 564 34.19 -1.54 4.82
CA SER A 564 34.60 -1.61 3.42
C SER A 564 35.12 -0.26 2.93
N ARG A 565 36.11 -0.28 2.05
CA ARG A 565 36.65 0.93 1.40
C ARG A 565 36.16 1.00 -0.04
N PRO A 566 36.21 2.20 -0.69
CA PRO A 566 36.02 2.30 -2.12
C PRO A 566 36.89 1.30 -2.89
N PRO A 567 36.49 0.92 -4.13
CA PRO A 567 37.31 0.05 -4.96
C PRO A 567 38.74 0.61 -5.13
N ILE A 568 39.76 -0.25 -5.00
CA ILE A 568 41.17 0.15 -5.16
C ILE A 568 41.52 0.27 -6.65
N LEU A 569 40.95 -0.61 -7.47
CA LEU A 569 41.14 -0.57 -8.92
C LEU A 569 40.32 0.56 -9.54
N PRO A 570 40.88 1.34 -10.46
CA PRO A 570 40.10 2.29 -11.22
C PRO A 570 39.03 1.58 -12.05
N ILE A 571 37.96 2.29 -12.37
CA ILE A 571 36.94 1.75 -13.26
C ILE A 571 37.53 1.47 -14.65
N PRO A 572 37.03 0.43 -15.37
CA PRO A 572 37.51 0.17 -16.73
C PRO A 572 37.36 1.40 -17.64
N GLY A 573 38.45 1.78 -18.31
CA GLY A 573 38.49 2.94 -19.22
C GLY A 573 38.92 4.27 -18.56
N ALA A 574 39.13 4.32 -17.26
CA ALA A 574 39.71 5.51 -16.57
C ALA A 574 41.28 5.53 -16.63
N GLU A 575 41.88 4.55 -17.24
CA GLU A 575 43.34 4.40 -17.37
C GLU A 575 43.92 5.26 -18.51
N LYS A 576 43.49 6.52 -18.62
CA LYS A 576 44.04 7.44 -19.62
C LYS A 576 44.80 8.58 -18.96
#